data_268fcb8052227b50c2fdb7c6cdaf3cd6
#
_entry.id   268fcb8052227b50c2fdb7c6cdaf3cd6
#
_cell.length_a   1.000
_cell.length_b   1.000
_cell.length_c   1.000
_cell.angle_alpha   90.00
_cell.angle_beta   90.00
_cell.angle_gamma   90.00
#
_symmetry.space_group_name_H-M   'P 1'
#
loop_
_entity.id
_entity.type
_entity.pdbx_description
1 polymer ?
#
loop_
_entity_poly.entity_id
_entity_poly.type
_entity_poly.pdbx_seq_one_letter_code
_entity_poly.pdbx_strand_id
1 'polypeptide(L)'
;MATASHNFSVELPSSLKPFLSELKVCIITAQWNQPITTSLKEGAVKRLEEVGISKKQIDFFDVPGTFELSYAANLAVNSEVYYDAIICIGCVIKGETDHDIYISHAVAQGITQLNIQQDIPIIFCVLTTNNYKQAEERSGGALGNKGSEAADTALQMIHLRKTIK
;
A
#
# COMPACT_ATOMS: atom_id res chain seq x y z
N MET A 1 19.15 -2.85 -6.88
CA MET A 1 20.00 -2.77 -5.67
C MET A 1 19.51 -1.61 -4.81
N ALA A 2 18.76 -1.88 -3.76
CA ALA A 2 18.42 -0.89 -2.76
C ALA A 2 19.01 -1.37 -1.43
N THR A 3 20.28 -1.13 -1.25
CA THR A 3 21.03 -1.33 -0.02
C THR A 3 21.42 0.03 0.54
N ALA A 4 20.45 0.83 0.88
CA ALA A 4 20.64 1.97 1.74
C ALA A 4 19.33 2.16 2.50
N SER A 5 19.43 2.25 3.81
CA SER A 5 18.36 2.65 4.71
C SER A 5 17.96 4.11 4.42
N HIS A 6 17.33 4.35 3.30
CA HIS A 6 16.57 5.55 3.10
C HIS A 6 15.17 5.26 3.60
N ASN A 7 14.89 5.61 4.85
CA ASN A 7 13.54 5.86 5.30
C ASN A 7 13.02 6.98 4.40
N PHE A 8 12.19 6.60 3.43
CA PHE A 8 11.46 7.54 2.60
C PHE A 8 10.39 8.15 3.51
N SER A 9 10.75 9.18 4.21
CA SER A 9 9.83 10.01 4.98
C SER A 9 9.75 11.33 4.25
N VAL A 10 8.60 11.63 3.72
CA VAL A 10 8.36 12.87 2.99
C VAL A 10 7.58 13.81 3.88
N GLU A 11 8.02 15.06 3.93
CA GLU A 11 7.18 16.11 4.50
C GLU A 11 5.87 16.20 3.69
N LEU A 12 4.76 16.19 4.42
CA LEU A 12 3.45 16.35 3.80
C LEU A 12 3.41 17.71 3.08
N PRO A 13 3.07 17.76 1.78
CA PRO A 13 2.93 19.02 1.07
C PRO A 13 1.95 19.94 1.80
N SER A 14 2.37 21.17 2.09
CA SER A 14 1.55 22.14 2.85
C SER A 14 0.19 22.38 2.21
N SER A 15 0.12 22.31 0.89
CA SER A 15 -1.10 22.43 0.09
C SER A 15 -2.11 21.29 0.29
N LEU A 16 -1.69 20.12 0.81
CA LEU A 16 -2.58 19.00 1.10
C LEU A 16 -3.25 19.15 2.48
N LYS A 17 -2.63 19.88 3.41
CA LYS A 17 -3.12 20.04 4.79
C LYS A 17 -4.58 20.43 4.92
N PRO A 18 -5.12 21.39 4.13
CA PRO A 18 -6.52 21.81 4.22
C PRO A 18 -7.52 20.69 3.86
N PHE A 19 -7.10 19.69 3.08
CA PHE A 19 -7.97 18.64 2.56
C PHE A 19 -7.92 17.34 3.38
N LEU A 20 -7.02 17.23 4.36
CA LEU A 20 -6.82 15.98 5.11
C LEU A 20 -8.10 15.44 5.76
N SER A 21 -8.97 16.32 6.26
CA SER A 21 -10.24 15.92 6.88
C SER A 21 -11.28 15.35 5.92
N GLU A 22 -11.09 15.55 4.62
CA GLU A 22 -12.00 15.11 3.55
C GLU A 22 -11.50 13.85 2.85
N LEU A 23 -10.21 13.51 3.00
CA LEU A 23 -9.61 12.35 2.33
C LEU A 23 -10.21 11.04 2.84
N LYS A 24 -10.44 10.12 1.93
CA LYS A 24 -10.87 8.75 2.20
C LYS A 24 -9.88 7.77 1.59
N VAL A 25 -9.33 6.87 2.42
CA VAL A 25 -8.31 5.90 2.00
C VAL A 25 -8.87 4.49 2.18
N CYS A 26 -8.59 3.62 1.21
CA CYS A 26 -8.87 2.19 1.30
C CYS A 26 -7.57 1.42 1.52
N ILE A 27 -7.53 0.53 2.51
CA ILE A 27 -6.41 -0.39 2.73
C ILE A 27 -6.90 -1.83 2.53
N ILE A 28 -6.33 -2.52 1.56
CA ILE A 28 -6.65 -3.91 1.24
C ILE A 28 -5.45 -4.77 1.63
N THR A 29 -5.66 -5.77 2.50
CA THR A 29 -4.58 -6.55 3.09
C THR A 29 -4.73 -8.03 2.79
N ALA A 30 -3.67 -8.66 2.27
CA ALA A 30 -3.61 -10.10 2.09
C ALA A 30 -3.40 -10.81 3.44
N GLN A 31 -4.16 -11.90 3.66
CA GLN A 31 -4.08 -12.71 4.88
C GLN A 31 -2.86 -13.65 4.91
N TRP A 32 -2.36 -14.09 3.75
CA TRP A 32 -1.11 -14.86 3.69
C TRP A 32 0.05 -14.04 4.26
N ASN A 33 0.92 -14.69 5.05
CA ASN A 33 2.01 -14.07 5.80
C ASN A 33 1.51 -12.99 6.78
N GLN A 34 0.39 -13.28 7.46
CA GLN A 34 -0.33 -12.36 8.34
C GLN A 34 0.53 -11.56 9.31
N PRO A 35 1.57 -12.09 10.01
CA PRO A 35 2.40 -11.28 10.88
C PRO A 35 3.07 -10.12 10.13
N ILE A 36 3.52 -10.36 8.90
CA ILE A 36 4.16 -9.34 8.05
C ILE A 36 3.13 -8.34 7.53
N THR A 37 2.03 -8.83 6.94
CA THR A 37 1.00 -7.94 6.35
C THR A 37 0.27 -7.12 7.40
N THR A 38 0.06 -7.66 8.60
CA THR A 38 -0.49 -6.90 9.73
C THR A 38 0.45 -5.77 10.15
N SER A 39 1.74 -6.05 10.30
CA SER A 39 2.73 -5.02 10.66
C SER A 39 2.85 -3.92 9.59
N LEU A 40 2.75 -4.27 8.30
CA LEU A 40 2.69 -3.29 7.21
C LEU A 40 1.42 -2.42 7.30
N LYS A 41 0.25 -3.05 7.56
CA LYS A 41 -1.02 -2.33 7.75
C LYS A 41 -0.95 -1.36 8.92
N GLU A 42 -0.43 -1.81 10.06
CA GLU A 42 -0.25 -0.96 11.24
C GLU A 42 0.68 0.22 10.96
N GLY A 43 1.79 -0.01 10.24
CA GLY A 43 2.70 1.05 9.80
C GLY A 43 2.01 2.08 8.91
N ALA A 44 1.21 1.64 7.94
CA ALA A 44 0.45 2.52 7.06
C ALA A 44 -0.58 3.34 7.84
N VAL A 45 -1.37 2.69 8.71
CA VAL A 45 -2.39 3.36 9.53
C VAL A 45 -1.76 4.39 10.45
N LYS A 46 -0.70 4.00 11.19
CA LYS A 46 0.02 4.91 12.07
C LYS A 46 0.51 6.15 11.33
N ARG A 47 1.08 5.96 10.15
CA ARG A 47 1.59 7.09 9.35
C ARG A 47 0.48 8.00 8.87
N LEU A 48 -0.66 7.46 8.43
CA LEU A 48 -1.84 8.25 8.06
C LEU A 48 -2.40 9.05 9.25
N GLU A 49 -2.44 8.45 10.44
CA GLU A 49 -2.87 9.13 11.67
C GLU A 49 -1.90 10.25 12.10
N GLU A 50 -0.59 10.03 11.99
CA GLU A 50 0.43 11.04 12.28
C GLU A 50 0.29 12.32 11.43
N VAL A 51 -0.19 12.19 10.20
CA VAL A 51 -0.42 13.34 9.31
C VAL A 51 -1.80 13.95 9.46
N GLY A 52 -2.69 13.37 10.27
CA GLY A 52 -4.01 13.91 10.57
C GLY A 52 -5.20 13.22 9.88
N ILE A 53 -4.99 12.08 9.22
CA ILE A 53 -6.09 11.25 8.69
C ILE A 53 -6.56 10.30 9.79
N SER A 54 -7.80 10.45 10.22
CA SER A 54 -8.37 9.62 11.29
C SER A 54 -8.76 8.21 10.80
N LYS A 55 -8.83 7.23 11.70
CA LYS A 55 -9.29 5.86 11.37
C LYS A 55 -10.68 5.81 10.72
N LYS A 56 -11.56 6.78 11.00
CA LYS A 56 -12.89 6.85 10.38
C LYS A 56 -12.85 7.14 8.87
N GLN A 57 -11.73 7.67 8.40
CA GLN A 57 -11.48 7.97 7.00
C GLN A 57 -10.79 6.80 6.26
N ILE A 58 -10.52 5.69 6.95
CA ILE A 58 -9.82 4.53 6.40
C ILE A 58 -10.77 3.34 6.43
N ASP A 59 -11.08 2.79 5.27
CA ASP A 59 -11.79 1.53 5.15
C ASP A 59 -10.79 0.38 4.99
N PHE A 60 -11.09 -0.75 5.62
CA PHE A 60 -10.23 -1.93 5.65
C PHE A 60 -10.93 -3.12 5.03
N PHE A 61 -10.24 -3.80 4.13
CA PHE A 61 -10.69 -5.05 3.55
C PHE A 61 -9.55 -6.08 3.59
N ASP A 62 -9.90 -7.31 3.87
CA ASP A 62 -8.96 -8.42 3.84
C ASP A 62 -9.26 -9.33 2.64
N VAL A 63 -8.20 -9.83 1.99
CA VAL A 63 -8.26 -10.80 0.90
C VAL A 63 -7.44 -12.04 1.24
N PRO A 64 -7.75 -13.22 0.67
CA PRO A 64 -7.03 -14.45 1.01
C PRO A 64 -5.53 -14.36 0.77
N GLY A 65 -5.11 -13.89 -0.38
CA GLY A 65 -3.70 -13.81 -0.75
C GLY A 65 -3.35 -12.56 -1.53
N THR A 66 -2.07 -12.41 -1.84
CA THR A 66 -1.55 -11.26 -2.60
C THR A 66 -2.15 -11.20 -4.01
N PHE A 67 -2.43 -12.36 -4.63
CA PHE A 67 -2.99 -12.43 -5.97
C PHE A 67 -4.36 -11.74 -6.09
N GLU A 68 -5.19 -11.82 -5.05
CA GLU A 68 -6.53 -11.24 -5.01
C GLU A 68 -6.56 -9.73 -4.82
N LEU A 69 -5.42 -9.09 -4.52
CA LEU A 69 -5.32 -7.64 -4.31
C LEU A 69 -5.81 -6.83 -5.53
N SER A 70 -5.44 -7.26 -6.75
CA SER A 70 -5.85 -6.55 -7.98
C SER A 70 -7.36 -6.59 -8.20
N TYR A 71 -7.99 -7.74 -7.90
CA TYR A 71 -9.44 -7.87 -7.98
C TYR A 71 -10.15 -6.99 -6.95
N ALA A 72 -9.71 -7.02 -5.70
CA ALA A 72 -10.30 -6.22 -4.63
C ALA A 72 -10.08 -4.71 -4.85
N ALA A 73 -8.92 -4.30 -5.37
CA ALA A 73 -8.67 -2.92 -5.74
C ALA A 73 -9.62 -2.46 -6.85
N ASN A 74 -9.86 -3.30 -7.87
CA ASN A 74 -10.81 -3.00 -8.93
C ASN A 74 -12.26 -2.86 -8.38
N LEU A 75 -12.66 -3.70 -7.43
CA LEU A 75 -13.96 -3.55 -6.76
C LEU A 75 -14.06 -2.23 -5.99
N ALA A 76 -13.01 -1.88 -5.24
CA ALA A 76 -12.98 -0.65 -4.45
C ALA A 76 -13.07 0.60 -5.34
N VAL A 77 -12.33 0.62 -6.44
CA VAL A 77 -12.39 1.73 -7.43
C VAL A 77 -13.78 1.91 -8.01
N ASN A 78 -14.50 0.81 -8.28
CA ASN A 78 -15.82 0.84 -8.90
C ASN A 78 -16.97 0.82 -7.87
N SER A 79 -16.68 1.00 -6.59
CA SER A 79 -17.69 1.06 -5.54
C SER A 79 -18.41 2.42 -5.50
N GLU A 80 -19.50 2.51 -4.74
CA GLU A 80 -20.18 3.78 -4.49
C GLU A 80 -19.38 4.72 -3.57
N VAL A 81 -18.39 4.18 -2.84
CA VAL A 81 -17.51 4.96 -1.98
C VAL A 81 -16.37 5.52 -2.82
N TYR A 82 -16.23 6.85 -2.82
CA TYR A 82 -15.11 7.49 -3.48
C TYR A 82 -13.88 7.48 -2.57
N TYR A 83 -12.81 6.82 -3.00
CA TYR A 83 -11.51 6.83 -2.33
C TYR A 83 -10.54 7.77 -3.02
N ASP A 84 -9.73 8.47 -2.23
CA ASP A 84 -8.64 9.30 -2.74
C ASP A 84 -7.38 8.48 -3.06
N ALA A 85 -7.18 7.36 -2.38
CA ALA A 85 -6.15 6.37 -2.67
C ALA A 85 -6.54 4.98 -2.17
N ILE A 86 -5.95 3.95 -2.79
CA ILE A 86 -6.07 2.55 -2.36
C ILE A 86 -4.66 2.03 -2.08
N ILE A 87 -4.43 1.43 -0.91
CA ILE A 87 -3.15 0.81 -0.55
C ILE A 87 -3.34 -0.71 -0.55
N CYS A 88 -2.65 -1.40 -1.45
CA CYS A 88 -2.67 -2.87 -1.57
C CYS A 88 -1.50 -3.47 -0.82
N ILE A 89 -1.75 -4.14 0.29
CA ILE A 89 -0.74 -4.71 1.18
C ILE A 89 -0.66 -6.22 1.00
N GLY A 90 0.52 -6.72 0.65
CA GLY A 90 0.79 -8.14 0.49
C GLY A 90 2.23 -8.51 0.83
N CYS A 91 2.47 -9.81 0.92
CA CYS A 91 3.81 -10.35 1.12
C CYS A 91 3.95 -11.67 0.39
N VAL A 92 4.89 -11.74 -0.54
CA VAL A 92 5.25 -12.94 -1.29
C VAL A 92 6.67 -13.32 -0.88
N ILE A 93 6.81 -14.51 -0.30
CA ILE A 93 8.10 -15.07 0.11
C ILE A 93 8.40 -16.21 -0.83
N LYS A 94 9.64 -16.26 -1.35
CA LYS A 94 10.09 -17.32 -2.24
C LYS A 94 9.92 -18.70 -1.60
N GLY A 95 9.23 -19.60 -2.30
CA GLY A 95 9.06 -20.99 -1.95
C GLY A 95 10.02 -21.91 -2.70
N GLU A 96 9.73 -23.20 -2.73
CA GLU A 96 10.50 -24.22 -3.45
C GLU A 96 10.24 -24.20 -4.97
N THR A 97 9.13 -23.62 -5.40
CA THR A 97 8.72 -23.51 -6.81
C THR A 97 8.73 -22.06 -7.26
N ASP A 98 8.59 -21.82 -8.55
CA ASP A 98 8.54 -20.47 -9.14
C ASP A 98 7.17 -19.77 -8.96
N HIS A 99 6.31 -20.29 -8.09
CA HIS A 99 4.97 -19.72 -7.87
C HIS A 99 5.00 -18.25 -7.42
N ASP A 100 5.97 -17.89 -6.59
CA ASP A 100 6.21 -16.53 -6.13
C ASP A 100 6.46 -15.55 -7.29
N ILE A 101 7.16 -15.99 -8.35
CA ILE A 101 7.43 -15.18 -9.56
C ILE A 101 6.12 -14.88 -10.28
N TYR A 102 5.27 -15.89 -10.50
CA TYR A 102 3.99 -15.71 -11.19
C TYR A 102 3.05 -14.80 -10.41
N ILE A 103 2.93 -14.98 -9.09
CA ILE A 103 2.11 -14.12 -8.24
C ILE A 103 2.61 -12.69 -8.27
N SER A 104 3.90 -12.47 -8.04
CA SER A 104 4.49 -11.13 -7.97
C SER A 104 4.30 -10.36 -9.29
N HIS A 105 4.55 -11.02 -10.42
CA HIS A 105 4.37 -10.41 -11.74
C HIS A 105 2.90 -10.09 -12.04
N ALA A 106 2.00 -11.04 -11.78
CA ALA A 106 0.57 -10.84 -12.05
C ALA A 106 -0.01 -9.68 -11.24
N VAL A 107 0.33 -9.59 -9.95
CA VAL A 107 -0.15 -8.50 -9.08
C VAL A 107 0.46 -7.16 -9.47
N ALA A 108 1.76 -7.11 -9.75
CA ALA A 108 2.42 -5.88 -10.21
C ALA A 108 1.78 -5.39 -11.51
N GLN A 109 1.55 -6.27 -12.48
CA GLN A 109 0.91 -5.93 -13.75
C GLN A 109 -0.56 -5.50 -13.54
N GLY A 110 -1.32 -6.21 -12.71
CA GLY A 110 -2.72 -5.88 -12.44
C GLY A 110 -2.87 -4.50 -11.80
N ILE A 111 -2.06 -4.19 -10.78
CA ILE A 111 -2.07 -2.87 -10.13
C ILE A 111 -1.60 -1.77 -11.11
N THR A 112 -0.58 -2.04 -11.94
CA THR A 112 -0.13 -1.11 -12.97
C THR A 112 -1.25 -0.79 -13.96
N GLN A 113 -1.97 -1.79 -14.44
CA GLN A 113 -3.10 -1.59 -15.36
C GLN A 113 -4.21 -0.75 -14.72
N LEU A 114 -4.55 -1.02 -13.46
CA LEU A 114 -5.53 -0.21 -12.73
C LEU A 114 -5.07 1.25 -12.61
N ASN A 115 -3.80 1.51 -12.28
CA ASN A 115 -3.27 2.87 -12.20
C ASN A 115 -3.29 3.63 -13.53
N ILE A 116 -3.17 2.94 -14.66
CA ILE A 116 -3.27 3.55 -16.00
C ILE A 116 -4.72 3.86 -16.37
N GLN A 117 -5.66 3.00 -15.95
CA GLN A 117 -7.07 3.08 -16.35
C GLN A 117 -7.92 3.93 -15.39
N GLN A 118 -7.45 4.12 -14.17
CA GLN A 118 -8.23 4.75 -13.10
C GLN A 118 -7.61 6.08 -12.67
N ASP A 119 -8.46 6.98 -12.22
CA ASP A 119 -8.03 8.29 -11.71
C ASP A 119 -7.54 8.25 -10.25
N ILE A 120 -7.75 7.14 -9.54
CA ILE A 120 -7.39 6.96 -8.14
C ILE A 120 -6.04 6.26 -8.06
N PRO A 121 -5.05 6.79 -7.33
CA PRO A 121 -3.78 6.10 -7.14
C PRO A 121 -3.94 4.81 -6.33
N ILE A 122 -3.43 3.72 -6.87
CA ILE A 122 -3.43 2.40 -6.25
C ILE A 122 -1.99 2.05 -5.91
N ILE A 123 -1.68 2.00 -4.62
CA ILE A 123 -0.32 1.88 -4.12
C ILE A 123 0.05 0.41 -3.94
N PHE A 124 1.13 0.01 -4.58
CA PHE A 124 1.69 -1.33 -4.49
C PHE A 124 2.57 -1.45 -3.24
N CYS A 125 1.99 -1.93 -2.14
CA CYS A 125 2.69 -2.25 -0.89
C CYS A 125 2.84 -3.77 -0.75
N VAL A 126 3.52 -4.40 -1.73
CA VAL A 126 3.73 -5.84 -1.74
C VAL A 126 5.22 -6.14 -1.57
N LEU A 127 5.57 -6.80 -0.48
CA LEU A 127 6.91 -7.31 -0.28
C LEU A 127 7.13 -8.57 -1.14
N THR A 128 8.26 -8.63 -1.82
CA THR A 128 8.74 -9.80 -2.53
C THR A 128 10.14 -10.14 -2.01
N THR A 129 10.25 -11.22 -1.24
CA THR A 129 11.47 -11.52 -0.50
C THR A 129 11.91 -12.98 -0.67
N ASN A 130 13.20 -13.23 -0.53
CA ASN A 130 13.74 -14.59 -0.62
C ASN A 130 13.46 -15.43 0.62
N ASN A 131 13.19 -14.81 1.77
CA ASN A 131 12.92 -15.49 3.03
C ASN A 131 12.14 -14.60 3.99
N TYR A 132 11.60 -15.21 5.04
CA TYR A 132 10.80 -14.53 6.06
C TYR A 132 11.54 -13.39 6.76
N LYS A 133 12.83 -13.58 7.08
CA LYS A 133 13.64 -12.56 7.75
C LYS A 133 13.72 -11.26 6.94
N GLN A 134 13.89 -11.35 5.63
CA GLN A 134 13.88 -10.16 4.77
C GLN A 134 12.54 -9.43 4.78
N ALA A 135 11.43 -10.15 4.88
CA ALA A 135 10.10 -9.55 5.01
C ALA A 135 9.93 -8.87 6.37
N GLU A 136 10.36 -9.52 7.45
CA GLU A 136 10.32 -8.98 8.81
C GLU A 136 11.13 -7.69 8.93
N GLU A 137 12.34 -7.66 8.38
CA GLU A 137 13.20 -6.46 8.38
C GLU A 137 12.55 -5.25 7.68
N ARG A 138 11.60 -5.45 6.75
CA ARG A 138 10.92 -4.43 5.96
C ARG A 138 9.50 -4.11 6.45
N SER A 139 9.02 -4.84 7.41
CA SER A 139 7.69 -4.64 8.01
C SER A 139 7.76 -4.04 9.43
N GLY A 140 8.84 -3.35 9.77
CA GLY A 140 9.05 -2.73 11.07
C GLY A 140 10.35 -3.14 11.76
N GLY A 141 11.19 -3.93 11.09
CA GLY A 141 12.54 -4.30 11.56
C GLY A 141 13.60 -3.28 11.14
N ALA A 142 14.84 -3.77 10.95
CA ALA A 142 16.02 -2.92 10.72
C ALA A 142 15.94 -2.03 9.46
N LEU A 143 15.11 -2.39 8.47
CA LEU A 143 14.94 -1.63 7.23
C LEU A 143 13.64 -0.79 7.22
N GLY A 144 13.09 -0.50 8.40
CA GLY A 144 11.89 0.31 8.54
C GLY A 144 10.60 -0.45 8.20
N ASN A 145 9.52 0.31 7.96
CA ASN A 145 8.21 -0.26 7.66
C ASN A 145 7.71 0.24 6.29
N LYS A 146 7.66 -0.67 5.31
CA LYS A 146 7.20 -0.35 3.95
C LYS A 146 5.72 0.04 3.87
N GLY A 147 4.92 -0.29 4.87
CA GLY A 147 3.55 0.21 5.01
C GLY A 147 3.52 1.72 5.27
N SER A 148 4.40 2.22 6.13
CA SER A 148 4.54 3.67 6.37
C SER A 148 4.97 4.42 5.09
N GLU A 149 5.92 3.84 4.33
CA GLU A 149 6.35 4.41 3.05
C GLU A 149 5.23 4.38 2.00
N ALA A 150 4.37 3.34 2.02
CA ALA A 150 3.20 3.26 1.15
C ALA A 150 2.16 4.35 1.48
N ALA A 151 1.97 4.66 2.76
CA ALA A 151 1.11 5.77 3.18
C ALA A 151 1.66 7.13 2.68
N ASP A 152 2.96 7.39 2.82
CA ASP A 152 3.59 8.59 2.27
C ASP A 152 3.45 8.67 0.74
N THR A 153 3.61 7.53 0.05
CA THR A 153 3.40 7.43 -1.40
C THR A 153 1.96 7.77 -1.77
N ALA A 154 0.97 7.24 -1.04
CA ALA A 154 -0.44 7.54 -1.26
C ALA A 154 -0.71 9.05 -1.15
N LEU A 155 -0.22 9.70 -0.11
CA LEU A 155 -0.38 11.13 0.11
C LEU A 155 0.25 11.98 -1.01
N GLN A 156 1.43 11.59 -1.46
CA GLN A 156 2.08 12.28 -2.58
C GLN A 156 1.31 12.13 -3.88
N MET A 157 0.80 10.94 -4.17
CA MET A 157 0.02 10.69 -5.38
C MET A 157 -1.34 11.39 -5.34
N ILE A 158 -1.97 11.49 -4.18
CA ILE A 158 -3.17 12.33 -3.98
C ILE A 158 -2.83 13.78 -4.27
N HIS A 159 -1.73 14.28 -3.72
CA HIS A 159 -1.28 15.66 -3.96
C HIS A 159 -1.01 15.91 -5.45
N LEU A 160 -0.26 15.04 -6.11
CA LEU A 160 0.03 15.14 -7.53
C LEU A 160 -1.25 15.21 -8.36
N ARG A 161 -2.22 14.31 -8.10
CA ARG A 161 -3.52 14.31 -8.78
C ARG A 161 -4.26 15.65 -8.61
N LYS A 162 -4.31 16.18 -7.38
CA LYS A 162 -4.95 17.49 -7.10
C LYS A 162 -4.20 18.68 -7.72
N THR A 163 -2.92 18.53 -8.02
CA THR A 163 -2.11 19.59 -8.63
C THR A 163 -2.25 19.63 -10.16
N ILE A 164 -2.42 18.46 -10.79
CA ILE A 164 -2.55 18.32 -12.24
C ILE A 164 -3.98 18.60 -12.71
N LYS A 165 -4.98 18.28 -11.89
CA LYS A 165 -6.41 18.49 -12.18
C LYS A 165 -6.97 19.73 -11.52
#